data_589ea9a9aa0a5656425898cbb6336128
#
_entry.id   589ea9a9aa0a5656425898cbb6336128
#
_cell.length_a   1.000
_cell.length_b   1.000
_cell.length_c   1.000
_cell.angle_alpha   90.00
_cell.angle_beta   90.00
_cell.angle_gamma   90.00
#
_symmetry.space_group_name_H-M   'P 1'
#
loop_
_entity.id
_entity.type
_entity.pdbx_description
1 polymer ?
#
loop_
_entity_poly.entity_id
_entity_poly.type
_entity_poly.pdbx_seq_one_letter_code
_entity_poly.pdbx_strand_id
1 'polypeptide(L)'
;MRELGIGLIGTGFMGRAHALAFNNARAVFELPVHLKLAALADADTERAQRCATAWGFAQAHGDWQALVNDPNVDVVAITTPNHLHYPMAMAAIAAGKAVYCEKPLAVSLEQADAMRRAASAAGVVTRVGYNYQHNPMIGLARQMIVDGELGEIISFQGEFSEDFMADPASPWSWRCEVEHAGGALADLGSHLLSMARYLVGDVVSVCADTHTVHAQRPAVK
;
A
#
# COMPACT_ATOMS: atom_id res chain seq x y z
N MET A 1 14.02 -24.78 4.39
CA MET A 1 13.60 -23.38 4.63
C MET A 1 12.10 -23.34 4.42
N ARG A 2 11.35 -22.67 5.30
CA ARG A 2 9.87 -22.58 5.18
C ARG A 2 9.51 -21.81 3.92
N GLU A 3 8.55 -22.30 3.14
CA GLU A 3 7.94 -21.53 2.04
C GLU A 3 6.83 -20.60 2.59
N LEU A 4 6.71 -19.44 1.98
CA LEU A 4 5.66 -18.45 2.26
C LEU A 4 5.00 -18.06 0.94
N GLY A 5 3.76 -18.48 0.75
CA GLY A 5 2.99 -18.23 -0.46
C GLY A 5 2.47 -16.81 -0.52
N ILE A 6 2.83 -16.08 -1.58
CA ILE A 6 2.40 -14.71 -1.83
C ILE A 6 1.24 -14.69 -2.82
N GLY A 7 0.12 -14.10 -2.43
CA GLY A 7 -0.97 -13.70 -3.31
C GLY A 7 -0.92 -12.21 -3.56
N LEU A 8 -1.02 -11.78 -4.81
CA LEU A 8 -1.02 -10.36 -5.21
C LEU A 8 -2.35 -10.00 -5.88
N ILE A 9 -3.04 -8.99 -5.35
CA ILE A 9 -4.30 -8.48 -5.92
C ILE A 9 -4.04 -7.12 -6.56
N GLY A 10 -4.29 -7.02 -7.86
CA GLY A 10 -4.09 -5.81 -8.67
C GLY A 10 -2.81 -5.87 -9.51
N THR A 11 -2.95 -5.56 -10.80
CA THR A 11 -1.86 -5.60 -11.80
C THR A 11 -1.45 -4.21 -12.30
N GLY A 12 -1.84 -3.16 -11.57
CA GLY A 12 -1.47 -1.78 -11.86
C GLY A 12 0.01 -1.50 -11.56
N PHE A 13 0.36 -0.20 -11.52
CA PHE A 13 1.73 0.24 -11.25
C PHE A 13 2.29 -0.36 -9.94
N MET A 14 1.53 -0.26 -8.84
CA MET A 14 1.98 -0.83 -7.55
C MET A 14 2.04 -2.35 -7.56
N GLY A 15 1.11 -3.03 -8.24
CA GLY A 15 1.17 -4.48 -8.39
C GLY A 15 2.45 -4.94 -9.08
N ARG A 16 2.87 -4.24 -10.14
CA ARG A 16 4.14 -4.50 -10.81
C ARG A 16 5.35 -4.23 -9.90
N ALA A 17 5.31 -3.14 -9.14
CA ALA A 17 6.38 -2.80 -8.19
C ALA A 17 6.52 -3.88 -7.09
N HIS A 18 5.40 -4.34 -6.53
CA HIS A 18 5.39 -5.43 -5.54
C HIS A 18 5.89 -6.74 -6.11
N ALA A 19 5.44 -7.12 -7.33
CA ALA A 19 5.92 -8.34 -7.98
C ALA A 19 7.45 -8.31 -8.18
N LEU A 20 7.99 -7.16 -8.62
CA LEU A 20 9.43 -6.95 -8.76
C LEU A 20 10.13 -7.06 -7.40
N ALA A 21 9.57 -6.44 -6.36
CA ALA A 21 10.14 -6.49 -5.01
C ALA A 21 10.17 -7.92 -4.45
N PHE A 22 9.09 -8.67 -4.57
CA PHE A 22 9.04 -10.08 -4.11
C PHE A 22 10.02 -10.98 -4.85
N ASN A 23 10.16 -10.80 -6.18
CA ASN A 23 11.13 -11.56 -6.98
C ASN A 23 12.58 -11.29 -6.56
N ASN A 24 12.90 -10.05 -6.19
CA ASN A 24 14.26 -9.63 -5.86
C ASN A 24 14.56 -9.68 -4.35
N ALA A 25 13.56 -9.84 -3.49
CA ALA A 25 13.73 -9.74 -2.04
C ALA A 25 14.84 -10.66 -1.50
N ARG A 26 14.91 -11.90 -2.00
CA ARG A 26 15.92 -12.87 -1.57
C ARG A 26 17.35 -12.54 -2.07
N ALA A 27 17.46 -11.87 -3.19
CA ALA A 27 18.76 -11.44 -3.71
C ALA A 27 19.33 -10.24 -2.93
N VAL A 28 18.44 -9.47 -2.28
CA VAL A 28 18.82 -8.25 -1.56
C VAL A 28 18.91 -8.48 -0.05
N PHE A 29 18.10 -9.40 0.50
CA PHE A 29 17.99 -9.65 1.93
C PHE A 29 18.21 -11.11 2.27
N GLU A 30 18.86 -11.40 3.38
CA GLU A 30 18.96 -12.74 3.98
C GLU A 30 17.63 -13.10 4.65
N LEU A 31 16.68 -13.56 3.84
CA LEU A 31 15.37 -13.94 4.36
C LEU A 31 15.39 -15.34 4.97
N PRO A 32 14.77 -15.56 6.15
CA PRO A 32 14.66 -16.87 6.79
C PRO A 32 13.63 -17.78 6.12
N VAL A 33 12.95 -17.27 5.06
CA VAL A 33 11.89 -17.95 4.32
C VAL A 33 12.12 -17.87 2.81
N HIS A 34 11.53 -18.79 2.08
CA HIS A 34 11.46 -18.75 0.62
C HIS A 34 10.11 -18.15 0.20
N LEU A 35 10.11 -17.03 -0.52
CA LEU A 35 8.89 -16.44 -1.07
C LEU A 35 8.50 -17.19 -2.34
N LYS A 36 7.28 -17.74 -2.34
CA LYS A 36 6.67 -18.38 -3.49
C LYS A 36 5.56 -17.49 -4.03
N LEU A 37 5.69 -17.04 -5.27
CA LEU A 37 4.65 -16.27 -5.94
C LEU A 37 3.50 -17.24 -6.31
N ALA A 38 2.55 -17.41 -5.39
CA ALA A 38 1.52 -18.45 -5.46
C ALA A 38 0.40 -18.08 -6.42
N ALA A 39 -0.20 -16.90 -6.26
CA ALA A 39 -1.36 -16.48 -7.04
C ALA A 39 -1.38 -14.98 -7.31
N LEU A 40 -1.91 -14.59 -8.46
CA LEU A 40 -2.15 -13.20 -8.85
C LEU A 40 -3.61 -13.04 -9.27
N ALA A 41 -4.28 -11.96 -8.85
CA ALA A 41 -5.65 -11.66 -9.22
C ALA A 41 -5.81 -10.24 -9.78
N ASP A 42 -6.64 -10.11 -10.80
CA ASP A 42 -7.10 -8.82 -11.35
C ASP A 42 -8.52 -9.02 -11.90
N ALA A 43 -9.34 -7.96 -11.90
CA ALA A 43 -10.69 -8.00 -12.48
C ALA A 43 -10.68 -8.31 -13.99
N ASP A 44 -9.62 -7.95 -14.69
CA ASP A 44 -9.35 -8.38 -16.06
C ASP A 44 -8.57 -9.71 -16.04
N THR A 45 -9.29 -10.81 -16.27
CA THR A 45 -8.72 -12.18 -16.23
C THR A 45 -7.60 -12.39 -17.23
N GLU A 46 -7.70 -11.83 -18.43
CA GLU A 46 -6.63 -11.97 -19.45
C GLU A 46 -5.38 -11.21 -19.02
N ARG A 47 -5.54 -10.03 -18.45
CA ARG A 47 -4.43 -9.26 -17.88
C ARG A 47 -3.81 -9.98 -16.68
N ALA A 48 -4.64 -10.56 -15.81
CA ALA A 48 -4.15 -11.38 -14.70
C ALA A 48 -3.28 -12.53 -15.21
N GLN A 49 -3.72 -13.24 -16.23
CA GLN A 49 -2.97 -14.37 -16.82
C GLN A 49 -1.65 -13.93 -17.45
N ARG A 50 -1.66 -12.85 -18.24
CA ARG A 50 -0.44 -12.30 -18.86
C ARG A 50 0.56 -11.85 -17.78
N CYS A 51 0.07 -11.13 -16.75
CA CYS A 51 0.93 -10.64 -15.67
C CYS A 51 1.46 -11.79 -14.80
N ALA A 52 0.65 -12.79 -14.47
CA ALA A 52 1.09 -13.94 -13.71
C ALA A 52 2.25 -14.66 -14.40
N THR A 53 2.10 -14.93 -15.71
CA THR A 53 3.17 -15.55 -16.51
C THR A 53 4.42 -14.68 -16.54
N ALA A 54 4.27 -13.37 -16.78
CA ALA A 54 5.41 -12.46 -16.91
C ALA A 54 6.14 -12.20 -15.58
N TRP A 55 5.44 -12.25 -14.46
CA TRP A 55 6.00 -11.95 -13.13
C TRP A 55 6.34 -13.19 -12.31
N GLY A 56 6.06 -14.40 -12.82
CA GLY A 56 6.44 -15.66 -12.19
C GLY A 56 5.45 -16.15 -11.13
N PHE A 57 4.19 -15.73 -11.15
CA PHE A 57 3.14 -16.29 -10.31
C PHE A 57 2.65 -17.64 -10.86
N ALA A 58 2.43 -18.60 -9.96
CA ALA A 58 2.02 -19.96 -10.34
C ALA A 58 0.58 -20.03 -10.88
N GLN A 59 -0.30 -19.17 -10.37
CA GLN A 59 -1.73 -19.13 -10.74
C GLN A 59 -2.19 -17.69 -11.03
N ALA A 60 -3.25 -17.57 -11.84
CA ALA A 60 -3.94 -16.32 -12.12
C ALA A 60 -5.45 -16.47 -11.91
N HIS A 61 -6.08 -15.47 -11.31
CA HIS A 61 -7.50 -15.43 -11.04
C HIS A 61 -8.13 -14.13 -11.58
N GLY A 62 -9.34 -14.23 -12.16
CA GLY A 62 -10.20 -13.08 -12.49
C GLY A 62 -11.00 -12.57 -11.30
N ASP A 63 -10.92 -13.26 -10.18
CA ASP A 63 -11.61 -12.98 -8.93
C ASP A 63 -10.65 -13.04 -7.75
N TRP A 64 -10.59 -11.96 -6.97
CA TRP A 64 -9.72 -11.85 -5.80
C TRP A 64 -10.17 -12.76 -4.65
N GLN A 65 -11.46 -13.12 -4.56
CA GLN A 65 -11.97 -14.05 -3.55
C GLN A 65 -11.37 -15.44 -3.71
N ALA A 66 -11.19 -15.89 -4.96
CA ALA A 66 -10.52 -17.15 -5.25
C ALA A 66 -9.07 -17.15 -4.74
N LEU A 67 -8.34 -16.05 -4.94
CA LEU A 67 -6.97 -15.90 -4.42
C LEU A 67 -6.94 -15.93 -2.89
N VAL A 68 -7.84 -15.20 -2.23
CA VAL A 68 -7.89 -15.17 -0.75
C VAL A 68 -8.15 -16.54 -0.15
N ASN A 69 -8.95 -17.36 -0.83
CA ASN A 69 -9.28 -18.72 -0.39
C ASN A 69 -8.29 -19.80 -0.86
N ASP A 70 -7.26 -19.44 -1.64
CA ASP A 70 -6.25 -20.40 -2.09
C ASP A 70 -5.41 -20.88 -0.88
N PRO A 71 -5.33 -22.20 -0.62
CA PRO A 71 -4.53 -22.74 0.48
C PRO A 71 -3.02 -22.54 0.30
N ASN A 72 -2.55 -22.26 -0.91
CA ASN A 72 -1.14 -21.96 -1.20
C ASN A 72 -0.76 -20.50 -0.94
N VAL A 73 -1.71 -19.64 -0.57
CA VAL A 73 -1.47 -18.24 -0.23
C VAL A 73 -1.41 -18.10 1.29
N ASP A 74 -0.32 -17.57 1.80
CA ASP A 74 -0.12 -17.23 3.22
C ASP A 74 -0.23 -15.71 3.45
N VAL A 75 0.22 -14.91 2.49
CA VAL A 75 0.23 -13.44 2.53
C VAL A 75 -0.53 -12.88 1.35
N VAL A 76 -1.49 -12.01 1.60
CA VAL A 76 -2.23 -11.28 0.57
C VAL A 76 -1.68 -9.85 0.47
N ALA A 77 -1.08 -9.51 -0.66
CA ALA A 77 -0.66 -8.16 -1.01
C ALA A 77 -1.75 -7.48 -1.83
N ILE A 78 -2.26 -6.35 -1.34
CA ILE A 78 -3.38 -5.59 -1.95
C ILE A 78 -2.84 -4.31 -2.54
N THR A 79 -2.93 -4.17 -3.87
CA THR A 79 -2.39 -3.05 -4.66
C THR A 79 -3.44 -2.44 -5.59
N THR A 80 -4.69 -2.56 -5.21
CA THR A 80 -5.87 -2.09 -5.95
C THR A 80 -6.16 -0.60 -5.71
N PRO A 81 -7.18 0.00 -6.35
CA PRO A 81 -7.71 1.30 -5.94
C PRO A 81 -8.18 1.32 -4.48
N ASN A 82 -8.06 2.46 -3.81
CA ASN A 82 -8.21 2.62 -2.37
C ASN A 82 -9.53 2.06 -1.80
N HIS A 83 -10.65 2.27 -2.49
CA HIS A 83 -11.97 1.82 -2.04
C HIS A 83 -12.11 0.29 -1.96
N LEU A 84 -11.22 -0.45 -2.60
CA LEU A 84 -11.19 -1.92 -2.58
C LEU A 84 -10.32 -2.48 -1.46
N HIS A 85 -9.49 -1.66 -0.79
CA HIS A 85 -8.59 -2.12 0.27
C HIS A 85 -9.37 -2.76 1.43
N TYR A 86 -10.41 -2.08 1.91
CA TYR A 86 -11.19 -2.54 3.06
C TYR A 86 -11.84 -3.93 2.84
N PRO A 87 -12.68 -4.16 1.80
CA PRO A 87 -13.32 -5.46 1.63
C PRO A 87 -12.31 -6.59 1.39
N MET A 88 -11.23 -6.33 0.65
CA MET A 88 -10.20 -7.34 0.36
C MET A 88 -9.39 -7.70 1.61
N ALA A 89 -8.97 -6.71 2.39
CA ALA A 89 -8.22 -6.94 3.62
C ALA A 89 -9.08 -7.65 4.67
N MET A 90 -10.34 -7.26 4.84
CA MET A 90 -11.26 -7.93 5.77
C MET A 90 -11.47 -9.39 5.43
N ALA A 91 -11.62 -9.72 4.14
CA ALA A 91 -11.74 -11.10 3.69
C ALA A 91 -10.44 -11.89 3.94
N ALA A 92 -9.28 -11.32 3.65
CA ALA A 92 -7.99 -11.96 3.89
C ALA A 92 -7.74 -12.21 5.39
N ILE A 93 -8.08 -11.24 6.25
CA ILE A 93 -8.01 -11.37 7.71
C ILE A 93 -8.94 -12.49 8.20
N ALA A 94 -10.18 -12.54 7.70
CA ALA A 94 -11.14 -13.58 8.05
C ALA A 94 -10.69 -14.99 7.61
N ALA A 95 -9.95 -15.07 6.50
CA ALA A 95 -9.32 -16.31 6.02
C ALA A 95 -8.00 -16.66 6.77
N GLY A 96 -7.62 -15.89 7.80
CA GLY A 96 -6.40 -16.12 8.58
C GLY A 96 -5.10 -15.80 7.83
N LYS A 97 -5.17 -15.04 6.72
CA LYS A 97 -4.01 -14.68 5.91
C LYS A 97 -3.35 -13.42 6.45
N ALA A 98 -2.02 -13.37 6.39
CA ALA A 98 -1.31 -12.12 6.61
C ALA A 98 -1.63 -11.10 5.49
N VAL A 99 -1.67 -9.81 5.82
CA VAL A 99 -2.06 -8.78 4.86
C VAL A 99 -0.99 -7.70 4.72
N TYR A 100 -0.57 -7.46 3.50
CA TYR A 100 0.18 -6.27 3.10
C TYR A 100 -0.74 -5.40 2.24
N CYS A 101 -1.21 -4.28 2.77
CA CYS A 101 -2.13 -3.40 2.08
C CYS A 101 -1.45 -2.10 1.67
N GLU A 102 -1.63 -1.66 0.42
CA GLU A 102 -1.17 -0.34 -0.02
C GLU A 102 -1.83 0.81 0.76
N LYS A 103 -1.15 1.92 0.75
CA LYS A 103 -1.64 3.18 1.33
C LYS A 103 -2.58 3.91 0.34
N PRO A 104 -3.50 4.71 0.86
CA PRO A 104 -3.97 4.79 2.23
C PRO A 104 -4.66 3.48 2.63
N LEU A 105 -4.62 3.13 3.92
CA LEU A 105 -5.14 1.84 4.39
C LEU A 105 -6.61 1.62 4.03
N ALA A 106 -7.41 2.67 4.12
CA ALA A 106 -8.84 2.68 3.81
C ALA A 106 -9.30 4.08 3.40
N VAL A 107 -10.54 4.19 2.96
CA VAL A 107 -11.15 5.48 2.55
C VAL A 107 -11.76 6.25 3.72
N SER A 108 -11.89 5.62 4.90
CA SER A 108 -12.36 6.29 6.11
C SER A 108 -11.67 5.76 7.37
N LEU A 109 -11.74 6.54 8.46
CA LEU A 109 -11.22 6.15 9.76
C LEU A 109 -11.94 4.92 10.32
N GLU A 110 -13.25 4.84 10.13
CA GLU A 110 -14.08 3.73 10.61
C GLU A 110 -13.66 2.41 9.96
N GLN A 111 -13.39 2.42 8.64
CA GLN A 111 -12.89 1.26 7.92
C GLN A 111 -11.49 0.86 8.42
N ALA A 112 -10.58 1.82 8.55
CA ALA A 112 -9.23 1.57 9.03
C ALA A 112 -9.23 0.97 10.45
N ASP A 113 -10.06 1.49 11.34
CA ASP A 113 -10.18 0.97 12.71
C ASP A 113 -10.85 -0.42 12.74
N ALA A 114 -11.83 -0.68 11.89
CA ALA A 114 -12.42 -2.00 11.73
C ALA A 114 -11.38 -3.04 11.27
N MET A 115 -10.54 -2.69 10.29
CA MET A 115 -9.43 -3.55 9.82
C MET A 115 -8.43 -3.82 10.95
N ARG A 116 -8.04 -2.79 11.69
CA ARG A 116 -7.14 -2.92 12.84
C ARG A 116 -7.70 -3.87 13.90
N ARG A 117 -8.98 -3.69 14.28
CA ARG A 117 -9.65 -4.56 15.27
C ARG A 117 -9.76 -6.00 14.79
N ALA A 118 -10.14 -6.21 13.53
CA ALA A 118 -10.26 -7.53 12.94
C ALA A 118 -8.90 -8.27 12.92
N ALA A 119 -7.84 -7.58 12.49
CA ALA A 119 -6.50 -8.15 12.47
C ALA A 119 -6.00 -8.52 13.87
N SER A 120 -6.24 -7.66 14.87
CA SER A 120 -5.89 -7.92 16.27
C SER A 120 -6.67 -9.11 16.83
N ALA A 121 -7.96 -9.21 16.55
CA ALA A 121 -8.81 -10.32 17.03
C ALA A 121 -8.44 -11.65 16.38
N ALA A 122 -8.07 -11.64 15.09
CA ALA A 122 -7.64 -12.85 14.38
C ALA A 122 -6.17 -13.22 14.65
N GLY A 123 -5.38 -12.36 15.26
CA GLY A 123 -3.95 -12.58 15.49
C GLY A 123 -3.10 -12.66 14.23
N VAL A 124 -3.56 -12.07 13.11
CA VAL A 124 -2.85 -12.09 11.84
C VAL A 124 -1.89 -10.91 11.72
N VAL A 125 -0.76 -11.12 11.05
CA VAL A 125 0.22 -10.07 10.80
C VAL A 125 -0.29 -9.17 9.69
N THR A 126 -0.23 -7.86 9.91
CA THR A 126 -0.62 -6.87 8.91
C THR A 126 0.42 -5.78 8.75
N ARG A 127 0.53 -5.22 7.55
CA ARG A 127 1.41 -4.10 7.22
C ARG A 127 0.75 -3.16 6.21
N VAL A 128 0.95 -1.86 6.39
CA VAL A 128 0.54 -0.82 5.42
C VAL A 128 1.74 -0.38 4.59
N GLY A 129 1.52 -0.12 3.31
CA GLY A 129 2.54 0.15 2.30
C GLY A 129 3.20 1.54 2.37
N TYR A 130 3.54 2.04 3.55
CA TYR A 130 4.31 3.28 3.70
C TYR A 130 5.81 3.02 3.47
N ASN A 131 6.18 2.85 2.21
CA ASN A 131 7.51 2.42 1.77
C ASN A 131 8.64 3.37 2.19
N TYR A 132 8.41 4.68 2.27
CA TYR A 132 9.46 5.66 2.64
C TYR A 132 10.04 5.44 4.03
N GLN A 133 9.24 4.94 4.99
CA GLN A 133 9.75 4.59 6.33
C GLN A 133 10.81 3.49 6.31
N HIS A 134 10.87 2.71 5.23
CA HIS A 134 11.81 1.61 5.06
C HIS A 134 13.03 1.98 4.20
N ASN A 135 13.15 3.26 3.79
CA ASN A 135 14.37 3.76 3.18
C ASN A 135 15.49 3.75 4.23
N PRO A 136 16.66 3.13 3.96
CA PRO A 136 17.76 3.05 4.93
C PRO A 136 18.21 4.41 5.47
N MET A 137 18.20 5.45 4.64
CA MET A 137 18.58 6.80 5.07
C MET A 137 17.57 7.44 6.02
N ILE A 138 16.28 7.16 5.82
CA ILE A 138 15.23 7.59 6.76
C ILE A 138 15.35 6.83 8.09
N GLY A 139 15.68 5.53 8.02
CA GLY A 139 16.01 4.73 9.20
C GLY A 139 17.21 5.29 9.99
N LEU A 140 18.28 5.65 9.29
CA LEU A 140 19.45 6.28 9.88
C LEU A 140 19.10 7.63 10.54
N ALA A 141 18.36 8.50 9.84
CA ALA A 141 17.92 9.78 10.40
C ALA A 141 17.09 9.59 11.67
N ARG A 142 16.17 8.61 11.70
CA ARG A 142 15.43 8.27 12.91
C ARG A 142 16.36 7.82 14.04
N GLN A 143 17.35 6.97 13.75
CA GLN A 143 18.29 6.50 14.76
C GLN A 143 19.07 7.67 15.38
N MET A 144 19.59 8.57 14.58
CA MET A 144 20.31 9.78 15.04
C MET A 144 19.43 10.68 15.93
N ILE A 145 18.13 10.79 15.60
CA ILE A 145 17.17 11.53 16.43
C ILE A 145 16.97 10.82 17.78
N VAL A 146 16.75 9.49 17.76
CA VAL A 146 16.51 8.69 18.98
C VAL A 146 17.72 8.68 19.89
N ASP A 147 18.93 8.63 19.33
CA ASP A 147 20.18 8.62 20.08
C ASP A 147 20.58 10.02 20.58
N GLY A 148 19.82 11.06 20.22
CA GLY A 148 20.05 12.44 20.65
C GLY A 148 21.20 13.14 19.94
N GLU A 149 21.73 12.56 18.87
CA GLU A 149 22.84 13.15 18.10
C GLU A 149 22.50 14.51 17.48
N LEU A 150 21.22 14.73 17.16
CA LEU A 150 20.70 15.98 16.60
C LEU A 150 20.15 16.94 17.67
N GLY A 151 20.22 16.56 18.95
CA GLY A 151 19.59 17.30 20.04
C GLY A 151 18.07 17.28 19.99
N GLU A 152 17.44 18.28 20.61
CA GLU A 152 15.99 18.42 20.60
C GLU A 152 15.48 18.88 19.22
N ILE A 153 14.51 18.17 18.65
CA ILE A 153 13.93 18.53 17.37
C ILE A 153 12.89 19.65 17.58
N ILE A 154 13.21 20.82 17.10
CA ILE A 154 12.37 22.03 17.27
C ILE A 154 11.34 22.18 16.14
N SER A 155 11.69 21.75 14.93
CA SER A 155 10.84 21.90 13.74
C SER A 155 11.03 20.77 12.78
N PHE A 156 9.94 20.37 12.12
CA PHE A 156 9.93 19.51 10.96
C PHE A 156 9.28 20.24 9.80
N GLN A 157 9.97 20.33 8.67
CA GLN A 157 9.43 20.87 7.43
C GLN A 157 9.52 19.81 6.34
N GLY A 158 8.47 19.61 5.57
CA GLY A 158 8.45 18.66 4.51
C GLY A 158 7.52 19.08 3.38
N GLU A 159 7.89 18.70 2.16
CA GLU A 159 7.12 18.89 0.95
C GLU A 159 7.06 17.56 0.20
N PHE A 160 5.90 17.26 -0.38
CA PHE A 160 5.72 16.11 -1.26
C PHE A 160 4.91 16.56 -2.48
N SER A 161 5.62 16.81 -3.58
CA SER A 161 5.06 17.32 -4.82
C SER A 161 5.29 16.33 -5.96
N GLU A 162 4.27 16.13 -6.77
CA GLU A 162 4.29 15.26 -7.95
C GLU A 162 3.56 15.98 -9.10
N ASP A 163 3.98 15.75 -10.33
CA ASP A 163 3.47 16.43 -11.51
C ASP A 163 2.46 15.61 -12.34
N PHE A 164 2.28 14.32 -12.04
CA PHE A 164 1.47 13.40 -12.85
C PHE A 164 -0.01 13.81 -13.01
N MET A 165 -0.50 14.69 -12.13
CA MET A 165 -1.85 15.28 -12.18
C MET A 165 -1.84 16.78 -12.46
N ALA A 166 -0.70 17.39 -12.79
CA ALA A 166 -0.57 18.83 -13.00
C ALA A 166 -1.24 19.30 -14.30
N ASP A 167 -1.22 18.47 -15.35
CA ASP A 167 -1.88 18.80 -16.62
C ASP A 167 -3.41 18.77 -16.46
N PRO A 168 -4.14 19.86 -16.70
CA PRO A 168 -5.60 19.91 -16.68
C PRO A 168 -6.25 18.98 -17.72
N ALA A 169 -5.54 18.63 -18.79
CA ALA A 169 -5.99 17.69 -19.82
C ALA A 169 -5.85 16.21 -19.42
N SER A 170 -5.18 15.92 -18.31
CA SER A 170 -5.12 14.55 -17.77
C SER A 170 -6.53 14.01 -17.52
N PRO A 171 -6.85 12.77 -17.98
CA PRO A 171 -8.19 12.24 -17.85
C PRO A 171 -8.57 12.01 -16.38
N TRP A 172 -9.86 12.09 -16.13
CA TRP A 172 -10.42 11.76 -14.81
C TRP A 172 -10.08 10.31 -14.42
N SER A 173 -9.82 10.09 -13.15
CA SER A 173 -9.55 8.77 -12.58
C SER A 173 -10.13 8.67 -11.17
N TRP A 174 -10.17 7.48 -10.59
CA TRP A 174 -10.59 7.26 -9.21
C TRP A 174 -9.83 8.13 -8.20
N ARG A 175 -8.62 8.60 -8.55
CA ARG A 175 -7.84 9.54 -7.73
C ARG A 175 -8.45 10.93 -7.64
N CYS A 176 -9.45 11.23 -8.46
CA CYS A 176 -10.23 12.48 -8.40
C CYS A 176 -11.49 12.34 -7.53
N GLU A 177 -11.83 11.14 -7.07
CA GLU A 177 -13.05 10.88 -6.28
C GLU A 177 -12.75 10.97 -4.78
N VAL A 178 -13.44 11.89 -4.11
CA VAL A 178 -13.31 12.09 -2.65
C VAL A 178 -13.72 10.82 -1.89
N GLU A 179 -14.79 10.16 -2.33
CA GLU A 179 -15.31 8.92 -1.71
C GLU A 179 -14.34 7.74 -1.82
N HIS A 180 -13.42 7.80 -2.76
CA HIS A 180 -12.34 6.82 -2.92
C HIS A 180 -11.03 7.22 -2.22
N ALA A 181 -11.09 8.18 -1.31
CA ALA A 181 -9.92 8.84 -0.73
C ALA A 181 -8.98 9.37 -1.83
N GLY A 182 -9.56 9.99 -2.86
CA GLY A 182 -8.82 10.68 -3.92
C GLY A 182 -8.27 12.03 -3.43
N GLY A 183 -7.41 12.62 -4.27
CA GLY A 183 -6.78 13.90 -3.99
C GLY A 183 -5.39 13.79 -3.37
N ALA A 184 -4.66 14.90 -3.46
CA ALA A 184 -3.25 14.97 -3.07
C ALA A 184 -3.02 14.65 -1.60
N LEU A 185 -3.96 14.98 -0.71
CA LEU A 185 -3.80 14.72 0.72
C LEU A 185 -3.70 13.22 1.03
N ALA A 186 -4.59 12.40 0.48
CA ALA A 186 -4.59 10.96 0.73
C ALA A 186 -3.51 10.24 -0.09
N ASP A 187 -3.24 10.68 -1.32
CA ASP A 187 -2.28 10.00 -2.19
C ASP A 187 -0.82 10.39 -1.87
N LEU A 188 -0.52 11.66 -1.66
CA LEU A 188 0.83 12.20 -1.42
C LEU A 188 1.03 12.61 0.04
N GLY A 189 0.11 13.41 0.60
CA GLY A 189 0.21 13.93 1.95
C GLY A 189 0.30 12.85 3.01
N SER A 190 -0.36 11.71 2.80
CA SER A 190 -0.28 10.56 3.71
C SER A 190 1.15 10.03 3.88
N HIS A 191 1.98 10.05 2.84
CA HIS A 191 3.40 9.70 2.92
C HIS A 191 4.18 10.68 3.79
N LEU A 192 3.96 12.00 3.58
CA LEU A 192 4.64 13.03 4.35
C LEU A 192 4.25 12.97 5.83
N LEU A 193 2.95 12.84 6.13
CA LEU A 193 2.45 12.67 7.50
C LEU A 193 3.00 11.39 8.15
N SER A 194 3.08 10.31 7.40
CA SER A 194 3.67 9.05 7.87
C SER A 194 5.16 9.21 8.21
N MET A 195 5.93 9.93 7.38
CA MET A 195 7.34 10.24 7.65
C MET A 195 7.50 11.17 8.86
N ALA A 196 6.71 12.23 8.98
CA ALA A 196 6.75 13.14 10.11
C ALA A 196 6.52 12.37 11.42
N ARG A 197 5.46 11.53 11.49
CA ARG A 197 5.20 10.70 12.66
C ARG A 197 6.32 9.70 12.96
N TYR A 198 6.90 9.13 11.92
CA TYR A 198 8.01 8.18 12.07
C TYR A 198 9.28 8.84 12.64
N LEU A 199 9.61 10.05 12.18
CA LEU A 199 10.83 10.76 12.58
C LEU A 199 10.68 11.52 13.89
N VAL A 200 9.58 12.27 14.07
CA VAL A 200 9.47 13.24 15.17
C VAL A 200 8.33 12.97 16.15
N GLY A 201 7.49 11.97 15.90
CA GLY A 201 6.47 11.53 16.84
C GLY A 201 5.03 11.92 16.49
N ASP A 202 4.12 11.76 17.44
CA ASP A 202 2.70 11.92 17.21
C ASP A 202 2.28 13.39 17.09
N VAL A 203 1.26 13.62 16.25
CA VAL A 203 0.66 14.93 16.03
C VAL A 203 -0.37 15.21 17.13
N VAL A 204 -0.21 16.33 17.84
CA VAL A 204 -1.12 16.76 18.92
C VAL A 204 -2.27 17.60 18.39
N SER A 205 -2.00 18.45 17.42
CA SER A 205 -3.01 19.32 16.79
C SER A 205 -2.65 19.60 15.34
N VAL A 206 -3.64 19.91 14.53
CA VAL A 206 -3.46 20.22 13.12
C VAL A 206 -4.30 21.43 12.73
N CYS A 207 -3.73 22.29 11.88
CA CYS A 207 -4.46 23.29 11.11
C CYS A 207 -4.11 23.07 9.64
N ALA A 208 -5.10 23.07 8.77
CA ALA A 208 -4.90 22.78 7.36
C ALA A 208 -5.72 23.74 6.49
N ASP A 209 -5.16 24.09 5.34
CA ASP A 209 -5.85 24.73 4.24
C ASP A 209 -5.76 23.85 3.00
N THR A 210 -6.85 23.75 2.24
CA THR A 210 -6.93 22.91 1.05
C THR A 210 -7.47 23.68 -0.12
N HIS A 211 -6.90 23.44 -1.30
CA HIS A 211 -7.35 24.07 -2.53
C HIS A 211 -7.44 23.06 -3.67
N THR A 212 -8.55 23.09 -4.42
CA THR A 212 -8.74 22.31 -5.63
C THR A 212 -8.31 23.13 -6.84
N VAL A 213 -7.14 22.81 -7.41
CA VAL A 213 -6.57 23.56 -8.54
C VAL A 213 -7.40 23.35 -9.82
N HIS A 214 -7.80 22.11 -10.10
CA HIS A 214 -8.60 21.77 -11.29
C HIS A 214 -9.95 21.19 -10.86
N ALA A 215 -11.00 22.01 -10.96
CA ALA A 215 -12.36 21.62 -10.58
C ALA A 215 -13.00 20.58 -11.55
N GLN A 216 -12.47 20.45 -12.76
CA GLN A 216 -12.99 19.55 -13.80
C GLN A 216 -11.84 18.89 -14.54
N ARG A 217 -12.07 17.65 -15.01
CA ARG A 217 -11.15 16.92 -15.85
C ARG A 217 -11.90 16.21 -16.98
N PRO A 218 -11.25 15.96 -18.14
CA PRO A 218 -11.87 15.20 -19.22
C PRO A 218 -12.28 13.81 -18.76
N ALA A 219 -13.46 13.35 -19.18
CA ALA A 219 -13.87 11.97 -18.98
C ALA A 219 -12.94 11.00 -19.73
N VAL A 220 -12.77 9.80 -19.17
CA VAL A 220 -12.10 8.70 -19.89
C VAL A 220 -12.99 8.31 -21.07
N LYS A 221 -12.44 8.33 -22.29
CA LYS A 221 -13.13 7.86 -23.51
C LYS A 221 -13.14 6.34 -23.57
#